data_6defdbcf75a34ed752f6c7ddc75f8659
#
_entry.id   6defdbcf75a34ed752f6c7ddc75f8659
#
_cell.length_a   1.000
_cell.length_b   1.000
_cell.length_c   1.000
_cell.angle_alpha   90.00
_cell.angle_beta   90.00
_cell.angle_gamma   90.00
#
_symmetry.space_group_name_H-M   'P 1'
#
loop_
_entity.id
_entity.type
_entity.pdbx_description
1 polymer ?
#
loop_
_entity_poly.entity_id
_entity_poly.type
_entity_poly.pdbx_seq_one_letter_code
_entity_poly.pdbx_strand_id
1 'polypeptide(L)'
;VIDQFNIPQVCAFTATATPHVREDIRTQLHRPGMELCVAGFKRPNLSFQVVNCSSDASKFAAIRKLLARKCPTIIYASTRKGVEQLVEEFGVIGYHAGMPDADRTEAQDRFMNDPCPVLAATNAFGMGIDRPDVRQVIHFNLPGSLEAYYQEAGRAGRDGEAADCILLYAYRDRYVQEFLIDLSNPPPEVVQQLYRELRRTAVERKSRVIEVTLGELLSGVEDAKSENQLSAAMGILEKAGMIARGYRQSSRGVMQFTGDLEELRLLNQLENTQRSRFVSRVVKHYGAQLRQPGNYTVEELANVAGLNPEQTRRVLNALNGEC
;
A
#
# COMPACT_ATOMS: atom_id res chain seq x y z
N VAL A 1 -7.53 -12.04 -20.46
CA VAL A 1 -6.12 -12.18 -20.85
C VAL A 1 -5.86 -13.60 -21.34
N ILE A 2 -6.02 -14.66 -20.53
CA ILE A 2 -5.69 -16.06 -20.90
C ILE A 2 -6.42 -16.49 -22.18
N ASP A 3 -7.74 -16.30 -22.24
CA ASP A 3 -8.55 -16.65 -23.39
C ASP A 3 -8.34 -15.69 -24.57
N GLN A 4 -8.10 -14.39 -24.30
CA GLN A 4 -7.85 -13.38 -25.31
C GLN A 4 -6.56 -13.64 -26.10
N PHE A 5 -5.52 -14.12 -25.41
CA PHE A 5 -4.21 -14.42 -26.04
C PHE A 5 -4.02 -15.91 -26.36
N ASN A 6 -5.06 -16.72 -26.18
CA ASN A 6 -5.06 -18.16 -26.41
C ASN A 6 -3.84 -18.87 -25.78
N ILE A 7 -3.60 -18.60 -24.51
CA ILE A 7 -2.46 -19.16 -23.76
C ILE A 7 -2.69 -20.68 -23.57
N PRO A 8 -1.84 -21.54 -24.15
CA PRO A 8 -2.09 -22.98 -24.19
C PRO A 8 -1.89 -23.66 -22.84
N GLN A 9 -0.98 -23.16 -22.02
CA GLN A 9 -0.62 -23.74 -20.73
C GLN A 9 -0.59 -22.67 -19.63
N VAL A 10 -1.26 -22.98 -18.50
CA VAL A 10 -1.33 -22.09 -17.36
C VAL A 10 -0.95 -22.86 -16.10
N CYS A 11 0.01 -22.36 -15.34
CA CYS A 11 0.39 -22.90 -14.04
C CYS A 11 0.11 -21.83 -12.97
N ALA A 12 -0.59 -22.21 -11.90
CA ALA A 12 -0.83 -21.35 -10.75
C ALA A 12 -0.12 -21.92 -9.52
N PHE A 13 0.67 -21.11 -8.84
CA PHE A 13 1.42 -21.48 -7.64
C PHE A 13 0.96 -20.66 -6.45
N THR A 14 0.70 -21.31 -5.32
CA THR A 14 0.37 -20.66 -4.06
C THR A 14 0.94 -21.46 -2.89
N ALA A 15 1.38 -20.76 -1.85
CA ALA A 15 1.87 -21.40 -0.64
C ALA A 15 0.72 -21.93 0.25
N THR A 16 -0.45 -21.26 0.19
CA THR A 16 -1.59 -21.57 1.05
C THR A 16 -2.88 -21.44 0.24
N ALA A 17 -3.57 -22.52 0.01
CA ALA A 17 -4.87 -22.50 -0.63
C ALA A 17 -5.81 -23.49 0.06
N THR A 18 -6.89 -22.99 0.65
CA THR A 18 -7.99 -23.82 1.15
C THR A 18 -8.68 -24.52 -0.03
N PRO A 19 -9.46 -25.60 0.21
CA PRO A 19 -10.22 -26.26 -0.86
C PRO A 19 -11.07 -25.27 -1.66
N HIS A 20 -11.70 -24.31 -1.00
CA HIS A 20 -12.51 -23.28 -1.65
C HIS A 20 -11.66 -22.37 -2.58
N VAL A 21 -10.50 -21.91 -2.10
CA VAL A 21 -9.58 -21.06 -2.90
C VAL A 21 -9.05 -21.81 -4.12
N ARG A 22 -8.79 -23.11 -4.01
CA ARG A 22 -8.35 -23.95 -5.14
C ARG A 22 -9.40 -24.02 -6.24
N GLU A 23 -10.67 -24.17 -5.86
CA GLU A 23 -11.78 -24.19 -6.80
C GLU A 23 -12.02 -22.81 -7.43
N ASP A 24 -11.89 -21.73 -6.64
CA ASP A 24 -11.96 -20.36 -7.14
C ASP A 24 -10.85 -20.09 -8.16
N ILE A 25 -9.62 -20.52 -7.92
CA ILE A 25 -8.50 -20.40 -8.90
C ILE A 25 -8.87 -21.07 -10.23
N ARG A 26 -9.43 -22.29 -10.22
CA ARG A 26 -9.84 -22.99 -11.43
C ARG A 26 -10.91 -22.21 -12.20
N THR A 27 -11.88 -21.70 -11.46
CA THR A 27 -12.99 -20.89 -12.00
C THR A 27 -12.47 -19.58 -12.61
N GLN A 28 -11.66 -18.83 -11.90
CA GLN A 28 -11.12 -17.55 -12.35
C GLN A 28 -10.18 -17.70 -13.57
N LEU A 29 -9.45 -18.79 -13.64
CA LEU A 29 -8.58 -19.09 -14.78
C LEU A 29 -9.33 -19.72 -15.95
N HIS A 30 -10.62 -20.01 -15.84
CA HIS A 30 -11.43 -20.72 -16.84
C HIS A 30 -10.81 -22.08 -17.22
N ARG A 31 -10.25 -22.81 -16.24
CA ARG A 31 -9.58 -24.10 -16.44
C ARG A 31 -10.09 -25.15 -15.44
N PRO A 32 -11.35 -25.62 -15.57
CA PRO A 32 -11.94 -26.56 -14.60
C PRO A 32 -11.21 -27.92 -14.56
N GLY A 33 -10.55 -28.30 -15.65
CA GLY A 33 -9.73 -29.52 -15.72
C GLY A 33 -8.28 -29.36 -15.27
N MET A 34 -7.90 -28.23 -14.63
CA MET A 34 -6.53 -28.03 -14.15
C MET A 34 -6.14 -29.10 -13.13
N GLU A 35 -5.00 -29.75 -13.38
CA GLU A 35 -4.41 -30.70 -12.42
C GLU A 35 -4.01 -30.01 -11.11
N LEU A 36 -4.24 -30.65 -9.98
CA LEU A 36 -3.98 -30.11 -8.68
C LEU A 36 -2.90 -30.90 -7.96
N CYS A 37 -1.73 -30.30 -7.80
CA CYS A 37 -0.64 -30.84 -7.01
C CYS A 37 -0.65 -30.20 -5.62
N VAL A 38 -0.91 -30.96 -4.56
CA VAL A 38 -0.92 -30.48 -3.17
C VAL A 38 0.19 -31.15 -2.39
N ALA A 39 1.22 -30.38 -2.04
CA ALA A 39 2.22 -30.81 -1.07
C ALA A 39 1.68 -30.56 0.36
N GLY A 40 2.21 -31.30 1.34
CA GLY A 40 1.82 -31.10 2.73
C GLY A 40 2.28 -29.74 3.28
N PHE A 41 1.51 -29.19 4.20
CA PHE A 41 1.85 -27.91 4.87
C PHE A 41 2.81 -28.08 6.06
N LYS A 42 3.06 -29.32 6.50
CA LYS A 42 3.82 -29.58 7.72
C LYS A 42 5.29 -29.17 7.56
N ARG A 43 5.72 -28.26 8.40
CA ARG A 43 7.12 -27.83 8.55
C ARG A 43 7.63 -28.31 9.93
N PRO A 44 8.22 -29.51 10.01
CA PRO A 44 8.56 -30.12 11.30
C PRO A 44 9.69 -29.39 12.04
N ASN A 45 10.45 -28.56 11.34
CA ASN A 45 11.51 -27.74 11.89
C ASN A 45 11.02 -26.42 12.51
N LEU A 46 9.73 -26.08 12.40
CA LEU A 46 9.17 -24.88 13.00
C LEU A 46 8.48 -25.18 14.32
N SER A 47 8.85 -24.44 15.35
CA SER A 47 8.21 -24.47 16.67
C SER A 47 7.26 -23.28 16.80
N PHE A 48 5.97 -23.55 16.99
CA PHE A 48 4.95 -22.51 17.14
C PHE A 48 4.63 -22.30 18.62
N GLN A 49 4.73 -21.06 19.08
CA GLN A 49 4.50 -20.68 20.47
C GLN A 49 3.62 -19.46 20.57
N VAL A 50 2.74 -19.41 21.58
CA VAL A 50 1.94 -18.24 21.94
C VAL A 50 2.35 -17.77 23.33
N VAL A 51 2.78 -16.51 23.42
CA VAL A 51 3.13 -15.84 24.67
C VAL A 51 2.03 -14.86 25.02
N ASN A 52 1.31 -15.11 26.11
CA ASN A 52 0.28 -14.18 26.58
C ASN A 52 0.91 -12.94 27.21
N CYS A 53 0.52 -11.78 26.72
CA CYS A 53 0.99 -10.48 27.15
C CYS A 53 -0.19 -9.62 27.61
N SER A 54 -0.02 -8.89 28.71
CA SER A 54 -1.06 -7.98 29.23
C SER A 54 -1.02 -6.57 28.64
N SER A 55 0.13 -6.18 28.06
CA SER A 55 0.38 -4.82 27.57
C SER A 55 1.52 -4.81 26.54
N ASP A 56 1.73 -3.68 25.82
CA ASP A 56 2.88 -3.51 24.94
C ASP A 56 4.20 -3.55 25.71
N ALA A 57 4.23 -3.02 26.93
CA ALA A 57 5.40 -3.12 27.81
C ALA A 57 5.79 -4.58 28.07
N SER A 58 4.81 -5.48 28.31
CA SER A 58 5.07 -6.91 28.46
C SER A 58 5.53 -7.57 27.16
N LYS A 59 5.00 -7.12 26.00
CA LYS A 59 5.50 -7.57 24.67
C LYS A 59 6.93 -7.14 24.43
N PHE A 60 7.28 -5.87 24.72
CA PHE A 60 8.65 -5.39 24.60
C PHE A 60 9.61 -6.16 25.51
N ALA A 61 9.19 -6.44 26.76
CA ALA A 61 9.99 -7.27 27.67
C ALA A 61 10.22 -8.68 27.11
N ALA A 62 9.20 -9.29 26.47
CA ALA A 62 9.33 -10.59 25.81
C ALA A 62 10.28 -10.53 24.61
N ILE A 63 10.13 -9.52 23.73
CA ILE A 63 11.02 -9.32 22.58
C ILE A 63 12.46 -9.14 23.03
N ARG A 64 12.72 -8.33 24.07
CA ARG A 64 14.08 -8.12 24.60
C ARG A 64 14.74 -9.44 25.03
N LYS A 65 13.98 -10.36 25.63
CA LYS A 65 14.47 -11.70 25.99
C LYS A 65 14.74 -12.56 24.76
N LEU A 66 13.86 -12.50 23.75
CA LEU A 66 14.00 -13.27 22.51
C LEU A 66 15.22 -12.81 21.68
N LEU A 67 15.43 -11.49 21.58
CA LEU A 67 16.56 -10.90 20.85
C LEU A 67 17.93 -11.16 21.51
N ALA A 68 17.95 -11.57 22.78
CA ALA A 68 19.20 -12.00 23.45
C ALA A 68 19.86 -13.23 22.80
N ARG A 69 19.12 -14.00 21.98
CA ARG A 69 19.65 -15.15 21.21
C ARG A 69 20.59 -14.73 20.06
N LYS A 70 20.56 -13.48 19.63
CA LYS A 70 21.41 -12.94 18.56
C LYS A 70 21.39 -13.80 17.29
N CYS A 71 20.22 -13.94 16.69
CA CYS A 71 20.02 -14.70 15.45
C CYS A 71 19.16 -13.89 14.47
N PRO A 72 19.19 -14.21 13.16
CA PRO A 72 18.34 -13.55 12.17
C PRO A 72 16.87 -13.65 12.55
N THR A 73 16.23 -12.48 12.74
CA THR A 73 14.87 -12.37 13.31
C THR A 73 14.02 -11.42 12.50
N ILE A 74 12.77 -11.80 12.25
CA ILE A 74 11.73 -10.92 11.69
C ILE A 74 10.66 -10.67 12.76
N ILE A 75 10.29 -9.42 12.99
CA ILE A 75 9.21 -9.03 13.89
C ILE A 75 8.09 -8.40 13.06
N TYR A 76 6.94 -9.08 12.95
CA TYR A 76 5.78 -8.57 12.24
C TYR A 76 4.89 -7.72 13.14
N ALA A 77 4.55 -6.52 12.67
CA ALA A 77 3.58 -5.62 13.29
C ALA A 77 2.44 -5.29 12.31
N SER A 78 1.22 -5.18 12.81
CA SER A 78 0.03 -4.92 11.97
C SER A 78 -0.03 -3.50 11.41
N THR A 79 0.72 -2.55 11.96
CA THR A 79 0.67 -1.14 11.58
C THR A 79 2.07 -0.54 11.37
N ARG A 80 2.16 0.50 10.53
CA ARG A 80 3.39 1.30 10.34
C ARG A 80 3.90 1.85 11.68
N LYS A 81 3.00 2.44 12.48
CA LYS A 81 3.32 2.96 13.80
C LYS A 81 3.91 1.89 14.73
N GLY A 82 3.40 0.66 14.66
CA GLY A 82 3.95 -0.46 15.43
C GLY A 82 5.38 -0.82 14.99
N VAL A 83 5.69 -0.74 13.69
CA VAL A 83 7.06 -0.91 13.18
C VAL A 83 7.97 0.20 13.70
N GLU A 84 7.54 1.47 13.60
CA GLU A 84 8.31 2.63 14.07
C GLU A 84 8.61 2.53 15.59
N GLN A 85 7.65 2.11 16.40
CA GLN A 85 7.84 1.86 17.84
C GLN A 85 8.89 0.76 18.12
N LEU A 86 8.87 -0.31 17.34
CA LEU A 86 9.86 -1.39 17.47
C LEU A 86 11.26 -0.92 17.06
N VAL A 87 11.36 -0.09 16.01
CA VAL A 87 12.63 0.53 15.59
C VAL A 87 13.16 1.46 16.68
N GLU A 88 12.32 2.32 17.24
CA GLU A 88 12.71 3.24 18.32
C GLU A 88 13.16 2.51 19.58
N GLU A 89 12.42 1.47 20.01
CA GLU A 89 12.71 0.71 21.23
C GLU A 89 13.94 -0.17 21.16
N PHE A 90 14.21 -0.78 19.98
CA PHE A 90 15.24 -1.82 19.84
C PHE A 90 16.37 -1.46 18.88
N GLY A 91 16.29 -0.35 18.16
CA GLY A 91 17.29 0.04 17.17
C GLY A 91 17.40 -0.94 15.98
N VAL A 92 16.32 -1.63 15.66
CA VAL A 92 16.25 -2.64 14.60
C VAL A 92 15.97 -2.04 13.24
N ILE A 93 16.15 -2.81 12.17
CA ILE A 93 15.81 -2.40 10.81
C ILE A 93 14.30 -2.27 10.67
N GLY A 94 13.78 -1.16 10.16
CA GLY A 94 12.35 -0.96 9.90
C GLY A 94 12.00 -1.18 8.44
N TYR A 95 10.81 -1.79 8.16
CA TYR A 95 10.30 -1.93 6.79
C TYR A 95 8.78 -1.84 6.73
N HIS A 96 8.25 -0.88 5.98
CA HIS A 96 6.82 -0.78 5.68
C HIS A 96 6.54 -0.02 4.38
N ALA A 97 5.38 -0.20 3.78
CA ALA A 97 5.00 0.40 2.50
C ALA A 97 4.96 1.95 2.49
N GLY A 98 4.99 2.61 3.65
CA GLY A 98 5.05 4.07 3.75
C GLY A 98 6.46 4.66 3.63
N MET A 99 7.50 3.83 3.61
CA MET A 99 8.88 4.28 3.42
C MET A 99 9.18 4.60 1.95
N PRO A 100 10.10 5.53 1.67
CA PRO A 100 10.65 5.73 0.33
C PRO A 100 11.25 4.44 -0.24
N ASP A 101 11.23 4.31 -1.57
CA ASP A 101 11.73 3.09 -2.24
C ASP A 101 13.22 2.84 -1.94
N ALA A 102 14.03 3.90 -1.89
CA ALA A 102 15.45 3.80 -1.56
C ALA A 102 15.69 3.22 -0.15
N ASP A 103 14.94 3.71 0.84
CA ASP A 103 15.06 3.25 2.23
C ASP A 103 14.59 1.80 2.38
N ARG A 104 13.55 1.39 1.61
CA ARG A 104 13.10 0.00 1.58
C ARG A 104 14.15 -0.94 0.98
N THR A 105 14.82 -0.49 -0.09
CA THR A 105 15.91 -1.26 -0.71
C THR A 105 17.07 -1.41 0.27
N GLU A 106 17.51 -0.33 0.90
CA GLU A 106 18.57 -0.38 1.92
C GLU A 106 18.22 -1.30 3.09
N ALA A 107 17.00 -1.21 3.62
CA ALA A 107 16.53 -2.08 4.71
C ALA A 107 16.55 -3.56 4.31
N GLN A 108 16.14 -3.86 3.07
CA GLN A 108 16.18 -5.21 2.53
C GLN A 108 17.61 -5.71 2.36
N ASP A 109 18.50 -4.90 1.80
CA ASP A 109 19.91 -5.26 1.59
C ASP A 109 20.62 -5.51 2.93
N ARG A 110 20.40 -4.67 3.92
CA ARG A 110 20.90 -4.88 5.29
C ARG A 110 20.37 -6.19 5.87
N PHE A 111 19.07 -6.44 5.76
CA PHE A 111 18.50 -7.70 6.26
C PHE A 111 19.09 -8.93 5.57
N MET A 112 19.39 -8.86 4.28
CA MET A 112 19.93 -9.98 3.52
C MET A 112 21.43 -10.22 3.80
N ASN A 113 22.21 -9.17 4.07
CA ASN A 113 23.68 -9.25 4.14
C ASN A 113 24.23 -9.27 5.57
N ASP A 114 23.53 -8.68 6.54
CA ASP A 114 23.99 -8.69 7.93
C ASP A 114 23.99 -10.11 8.51
N PRO A 115 24.97 -10.50 9.33
CA PRO A 115 25.06 -11.85 9.88
C PRO A 115 23.90 -12.21 10.84
N CYS A 116 23.44 -11.25 11.63
CA CYS A 116 22.40 -11.44 12.63
C CYS A 116 21.39 -10.29 12.61
N PRO A 117 20.69 -10.03 11.49
CA PRO A 117 19.81 -8.89 11.39
C PRO A 117 18.52 -9.12 12.18
N VAL A 118 18.01 -8.03 12.76
CA VAL A 118 16.65 -7.98 13.30
C VAL A 118 15.87 -6.95 12.49
N LEU A 119 14.76 -7.37 11.93
CA LEU A 119 13.91 -6.53 11.11
C LEU A 119 12.50 -6.48 11.70
N ALA A 120 11.99 -5.26 11.92
CA ALA A 120 10.59 -5.02 12.23
C ALA A 120 9.85 -4.62 10.96
N ALA A 121 8.76 -5.30 10.61
CA ALA A 121 8.06 -5.04 9.35
C ALA A 121 6.54 -5.20 9.47
N THR A 122 5.83 -4.55 8.54
CA THR A 122 4.44 -4.92 8.22
C THR A 122 4.44 -6.10 7.23
N ASN A 123 3.24 -6.62 6.91
CA ASN A 123 3.04 -7.63 5.86
C ASN A 123 3.56 -7.22 4.46
N ALA A 124 3.91 -5.94 4.26
CA ALA A 124 4.56 -5.47 3.04
C ALA A 124 5.95 -6.09 2.83
N PHE A 125 6.62 -6.52 3.90
CA PHE A 125 7.87 -7.26 3.84
C PHE A 125 7.57 -8.74 3.62
N GLY A 126 7.61 -9.17 2.38
CA GLY A 126 7.21 -10.53 2.12
C GLY A 126 7.54 -11.06 0.74
N MET A 127 7.08 -10.41 -0.31
CA MET A 127 7.34 -10.84 -1.68
C MET A 127 8.82 -10.64 -2.03
N GLY A 128 9.46 -11.70 -2.52
CA GLY A 128 10.86 -11.64 -2.98
C GLY A 128 11.93 -11.77 -1.88
N ILE A 129 11.56 -11.97 -0.62
CA ILE A 129 12.52 -12.19 0.47
C ILE A 129 12.77 -13.68 0.60
N ASP A 130 14.00 -14.08 0.30
CA ASP A 130 14.45 -15.47 0.37
C ASP A 130 15.74 -15.62 1.19
N ARG A 131 15.64 -15.31 2.48
CA ARG A 131 16.69 -15.57 3.45
C ARG A 131 16.45 -16.92 4.15
N PRO A 132 17.33 -17.94 3.94
CA PRO A 132 17.07 -19.30 4.42
C PRO A 132 17.27 -19.46 5.93
N ASP A 133 18.19 -18.71 6.53
CA ASP A 133 18.67 -18.87 7.91
C ASP A 133 17.91 -18.03 8.96
N VAL A 134 16.70 -17.61 8.68
CA VAL A 134 15.85 -16.91 9.68
C VAL A 134 15.52 -17.88 10.81
N ARG A 135 15.96 -17.56 12.04
CA ARG A 135 15.80 -18.42 13.22
C ARG A 135 14.59 -18.06 14.08
N GLN A 136 14.09 -16.84 13.96
CA GLN A 136 12.92 -16.39 14.70
C GLN A 136 12.00 -15.54 13.83
N VAL A 137 10.70 -15.87 13.89
CA VAL A 137 9.64 -14.99 13.41
C VAL A 137 8.74 -14.64 14.59
N ILE A 138 8.66 -13.38 14.94
CA ILE A 138 7.90 -12.88 16.09
C ILE A 138 6.73 -12.06 15.56
N HIS A 139 5.52 -12.40 15.96
CA HIS A 139 4.34 -11.57 15.68
C HIS A 139 4.04 -10.69 16.89
N PHE A 140 4.30 -9.38 16.75
CA PHE A 140 4.00 -8.38 17.78
C PHE A 140 2.51 -8.16 17.96
N ASN A 141 1.74 -8.28 16.88
CA ASN A 141 0.28 -8.24 16.90
C ASN A 141 -0.30 -9.52 16.29
N LEU A 142 -1.57 -9.76 16.58
CA LEU A 142 -2.32 -10.85 15.95
C LEU A 142 -2.38 -10.61 14.42
N PRO A 143 -2.00 -11.57 13.57
CA PRO A 143 -2.17 -11.48 12.11
C PRO A 143 -3.64 -11.43 11.70
N GLY A 144 -3.91 -10.91 10.49
CA GLY A 144 -5.27 -10.76 9.98
C GLY A 144 -5.99 -12.07 9.67
N SER A 145 -5.25 -13.16 9.43
CA SER A 145 -5.80 -14.50 9.21
C SER A 145 -4.77 -15.56 9.56
N LEU A 146 -5.25 -16.82 9.67
CA LEU A 146 -4.38 -17.97 9.90
C LEU A 146 -3.43 -18.21 8.71
N GLU A 147 -3.90 -17.97 7.50
CA GLU A 147 -3.09 -18.06 6.28
C GLU A 147 -1.97 -17.03 6.28
N ALA A 148 -2.26 -15.78 6.64
CA ALA A 148 -1.26 -14.72 6.78
C ALA A 148 -0.22 -15.10 7.84
N TYR A 149 -0.68 -15.58 9.03
CA TYR A 149 0.21 -16.07 10.07
C TYR A 149 1.14 -17.16 9.56
N TYR A 150 0.60 -18.15 8.85
CA TYR A 150 1.39 -19.27 8.34
C TYR A 150 2.37 -18.85 7.24
N GLN A 151 1.99 -17.93 6.36
CA GLN A 151 2.88 -17.39 5.33
C GLN A 151 4.03 -16.57 5.92
N GLU A 152 3.74 -15.76 6.94
CA GLU A 152 4.74 -14.95 7.65
C GLU A 152 5.68 -15.84 8.48
N ALA A 153 5.14 -16.74 9.27
CA ALA A 153 5.90 -17.74 10.05
C ALA A 153 6.73 -18.68 9.16
N GLY A 154 6.22 -19.02 7.98
CA GLY A 154 6.88 -19.88 6.99
C GLY A 154 8.17 -19.31 6.40
N ARG A 155 8.53 -18.07 6.72
CA ARG A 155 9.83 -17.49 6.36
C ARG A 155 10.97 -17.99 7.24
N ALA A 156 10.64 -18.52 8.42
CA ALA A 156 11.62 -19.13 9.30
C ALA A 156 12.11 -20.48 8.76
N GLY A 157 13.39 -20.78 9.00
CA GLY A 157 13.99 -22.08 8.80
C GLY A 157 13.81 -22.66 7.39
N ARG A 158 13.95 -21.89 6.34
CA ARG A 158 13.82 -22.39 4.95
C ARG A 158 14.93 -23.36 4.58
N ASP A 159 16.06 -23.29 5.27
CA ASP A 159 17.18 -24.24 5.18
C ASP A 159 16.89 -25.59 5.83
N GLY A 160 15.73 -25.77 6.47
CA GLY A 160 15.36 -27.00 7.18
C GLY A 160 15.79 -27.04 8.64
N GLU A 161 16.63 -26.09 9.10
CA GLU A 161 17.08 -26.00 10.47
C GLU A 161 15.98 -25.49 11.41
N ALA A 162 16.09 -25.83 12.70
CA ALA A 162 15.11 -25.45 13.72
C ALA A 162 14.93 -23.92 13.82
N ALA A 163 13.68 -23.47 13.85
CA ALA A 163 13.33 -22.07 13.99
C ALA A 163 12.05 -21.90 14.81
N ASP A 164 11.97 -20.76 15.52
CA ASP A 164 10.84 -20.43 16.40
C ASP A 164 9.90 -19.41 15.76
N CYS A 165 8.60 -19.70 15.82
CA CYS A 165 7.52 -18.82 15.40
C CYS A 165 6.71 -18.42 16.64
N ILE A 166 6.87 -17.18 17.12
CA ILE A 166 6.33 -16.71 18.39
C ILE A 166 5.25 -15.68 18.15
N LEU A 167 4.04 -15.91 18.63
CA LEU A 167 2.95 -14.94 18.66
C LEU A 167 2.87 -14.29 20.05
N LEU A 168 3.08 -13.00 20.13
CA LEU A 168 2.87 -12.20 21.33
C LEU A 168 1.41 -11.76 21.39
N TYR A 169 0.58 -12.54 22.05
CA TYR A 169 -0.85 -12.31 22.08
C TYR A 169 -1.24 -11.37 23.26
N ALA A 170 -1.94 -10.29 22.95
CA ALA A 170 -2.66 -9.49 23.93
C ALA A 170 -4.12 -9.36 23.49
N TYR A 171 -5.06 -9.45 24.44
CA TYR A 171 -6.50 -9.41 24.13
C TYR A 171 -6.90 -8.15 23.33
N ARG A 172 -6.24 -7.03 23.59
CA ARG A 172 -6.48 -5.78 22.86
C ARG A 172 -6.07 -5.80 21.39
N ASP A 173 -5.21 -6.76 20.94
CA ASP A 173 -4.84 -6.89 19.52
C ASP A 173 -6.07 -7.19 18.66
N ARG A 174 -7.11 -7.78 19.26
CA ARG A 174 -8.39 -8.02 18.60
C ARG A 174 -9.01 -6.72 18.08
N TYR A 175 -8.95 -5.65 18.85
CA TYR A 175 -9.51 -4.36 18.42
C TYR A 175 -8.80 -3.76 17.21
N VAL A 176 -7.49 -3.99 17.09
CA VAL A 176 -6.73 -3.58 15.90
C VAL A 176 -7.19 -4.35 14.67
N GLN A 177 -7.40 -5.66 14.81
CA GLN A 177 -7.89 -6.49 13.71
C GLN A 177 -9.34 -6.16 13.34
N GLU A 178 -10.22 -5.98 14.32
CA GLU A 178 -11.60 -5.57 14.10
C GLU A 178 -11.66 -4.22 13.36
N PHE A 179 -10.83 -3.25 13.76
CA PHE A 179 -10.72 -1.97 13.06
C PHE A 179 -10.25 -2.13 11.60
N LEU A 180 -9.24 -2.97 11.35
CA LEU A 180 -8.75 -3.22 9.99
C LEU A 180 -9.80 -3.95 9.13
N ILE A 181 -10.56 -4.87 9.73
CA ILE A 181 -11.68 -5.56 9.07
C ILE A 181 -12.78 -4.56 8.71
N ASP A 182 -13.18 -3.69 9.63
CA ASP A 182 -14.19 -2.65 9.41
C ASP A 182 -13.79 -1.69 8.28
N LEU A 183 -12.49 -1.33 8.21
CA LEU A 183 -11.99 -0.49 7.12
C LEU A 183 -12.04 -1.18 5.76
N SER A 184 -11.86 -2.50 5.73
CA SER A 184 -11.85 -3.30 4.49
C SER A 184 -13.24 -3.78 4.09
N ASN A 185 -14.16 -3.87 5.05
CA ASN A 185 -15.52 -4.33 4.88
C ASN A 185 -16.51 -3.27 5.38
N PRO A 186 -16.73 -2.21 4.60
CA PRO A 186 -17.63 -1.13 4.99
C PRO A 186 -19.04 -1.66 5.22
N PRO A 187 -19.76 -1.19 6.26
CA PRO A 187 -21.14 -1.58 6.50
C PRO A 187 -22.03 -1.14 5.34
N PRO A 188 -23.17 -1.84 5.12
CA PRO A 188 -24.09 -1.56 4.02
C PRO A 188 -24.55 -0.10 3.95
N GLU A 189 -24.68 0.56 5.10
CA GLU A 189 -25.09 1.95 5.24
C GLU A 189 -24.08 2.89 4.55
N VAL A 190 -22.79 2.68 4.76
CA VAL A 190 -21.71 3.44 4.11
C VAL A 190 -21.73 3.24 2.59
N VAL A 191 -21.93 2.01 2.13
CA VAL A 191 -22.01 1.69 0.70
C VAL A 191 -23.21 2.39 0.05
N GLN A 192 -24.36 2.38 0.74
CA GLN A 192 -25.59 3.05 0.26
C GLN A 192 -25.44 4.58 0.25
N GLN A 193 -24.88 5.17 1.32
CA GLN A 193 -24.64 6.61 1.39
C GLN A 193 -23.68 7.04 0.30
N LEU A 194 -22.58 6.31 0.10
CA LEU A 194 -21.63 6.58 -0.97
C LEU A 194 -22.28 6.55 -2.35
N TYR A 195 -23.12 5.54 -2.61
CA TYR A 195 -23.84 5.45 -3.89
C TYR A 195 -24.80 6.63 -4.10
N ARG A 196 -25.52 7.05 -3.05
CA ARG A 196 -26.41 8.23 -3.12
C ARG A 196 -25.61 9.50 -3.41
N GLU A 197 -24.45 9.67 -2.76
CA GLU A 197 -23.58 10.83 -2.92
C GLU A 197 -23.00 10.90 -4.36
N LEU A 198 -22.52 9.77 -4.89
CA LEU A 198 -22.06 9.68 -6.27
C LEU A 198 -23.17 10.03 -7.27
N ARG A 199 -24.39 9.52 -7.04
CA ARG A 199 -25.55 9.87 -7.88
C ARG A 199 -25.93 11.33 -7.77
N ARG A 200 -25.91 11.93 -6.58
CA ARG A 200 -26.17 13.35 -6.36
C ARG A 200 -25.19 14.20 -7.15
N THR A 201 -23.91 13.91 -7.01
CA THR A 201 -22.83 14.63 -7.73
C THR A 201 -22.99 14.49 -9.25
N ALA A 202 -23.35 13.31 -9.75
CA ALA A 202 -23.57 13.11 -11.18
C ALA A 202 -24.75 13.94 -11.73
N VAL A 203 -25.83 14.05 -10.96
CA VAL A 203 -27.00 14.89 -11.32
C VAL A 203 -26.64 16.38 -11.29
N GLU A 204 -25.96 16.85 -10.24
CA GLU A 204 -25.52 18.24 -10.10
C GLU A 204 -24.58 18.66 -11.24
N ARG A 205 -23.63 17.79 -11.61
CA ARG A 205 -22.70 18.03 -12.71
C ARG A 205 -23.26 17.69 -14.10
N LYS A 206 -24.52 17.22 -14.17
CA LYS A 206 -25.20 16.80 -15.42
C LYS A 206 -24.34 15.85 -16.27
N SER A 207 -23.59 14.97 -15.62
CA SER A 207 -22.64 14.05 -16.27
C SER A 207 -22.74 12.66 -15.66
N ARG A 208 -22.63 11.63 -16.53
CA ARG A 208 -22.48 10.23 -16.08
C ARG A 208 -21.04 9.89 -15.67
N VAL A 209 -20.09 10.70 -16.06
CA VAL A 209 -18.67 10.58 -15.65
C VAL A 209 -18.37 11.75 -14.72
N ILE A 210 -18.00 11.42 -13.49
CA ILE A 210 -17.65 12.40 -12.46
C ILE A 210 -16.22 12.19 -12.02
N GLU A 211 -15.51 13.28 -11.80
CA GLU A 211 -14.17 13.27 -11.20
C GLU A 211 -14.32 13.79 -9.78
N VAL A 212 -14.02 12.93 -8.81
CA VAL A 212 -14.10 13.23 -7.37
C VAL A 212 -12.92 12.60 -6.65
N THR A 213 -12.44 13.26 -5.63
CA THR A 213 -11.45 12.69 -4.71
C THR A 213 -12.15 11.94 -3.58
N LEU A 214 -11.44 11.00 -2.95
CA LEU A 214 -11.98 10.29 -1.77
C LEU A 214 -12.22 11.25 -0.61
N GLY A 215 -11.38 12.29 -0.47
CA GLY A 215 -11.56 13.33 0.56
C GLY A 215 -12.85 14.14 0.36
N GLU A 216 -13.21 14.50 -0.87
CA GLU A 216 -14.50 15.16 -1.18
C GLU A 216 -15.67 14.26 -0.83
N LEU A 217 -15.60 12.98 -1.19
CA LEU A 217 -16.66 12.02 -0.88
C LEU A 217 -16.78 11.74 0.63
N LEU A 218 -15.68 11.81 1.37
CA LEU A 218 -15.68 11.59 2.82
C LEU A 218 -16.53 12.63 3.55
N SER A 219 -16.55 13.87 3.07
CA SER A 219 -17.38 14.92 3.65
C SER A 219 -18.88 14.74 3.41
N GLY A 220 -19.26 13.97 2.40
CA GLY A 220 -20.65 13.69 2.01
C GLY A 220 -21.21 12.34 2.52
N VAL A 221 -20.38 11.52 3.17
CA VAL A 221 -20.74 10.19 3.68
C VAL A 221 -20.52 10.15 5.19
N GLU A 222 -21.57 10.46 5.97
CA GLU A 222 -21.47 10.70 7.42
C GLU A 222 -20.92 9.51 8.20
N ASP A 223 -21.30 8.27 7.82
CA ASP A 223 -20.90 7.06 8.54
C ASP A 223 -19.51 6.53 8.12
N ALA A 224 -18.86 7.17 7.13
CA ALA A 224 -17.54 6.75 6.69
C ALA A 224 -16.44 7.26 7.64
N LYS A 225 -15.60 6.35 8.11
CA LYS A 225 -14.51 6.65 9.06
C LYS A 225 -13.21 7.10 8.39
N SER A 226 -13.03 6.77 7.11
CA SER A 226 -11.78 7.06 6.37
C SER A 226 -11.94 6.90 4.86
N GLU A 227 -10.99 7.48 4.11
CA GLU A 227 -10.88 7.27 2.66
C GLU A 227 -10.67 5.81 2.27
N ASN A 228 -9.96 5.03 3.09
CA ASN A 228 -9.76 3.59 2.86
C ASN A 228 -11.09 2.83 2.88
N GLN A 229 -11.98 3.16 3.82
CA GLN A 229 -13.30 2.57 3.90
C GLN A 229 -14.17 2.94 2.68
N LEU A 230 -14.09 4.19 2.22
CA LEU A 230 -14.76 4.62 0.99
C LEU A 230 -14.19 3.92 -0.25
N SER A 231 -12.88 3.73 -0.32
CA SER A 231 -12.24 2.99 -1.41
C SER A 231 -12.72 1.53 -1.45
N ALA A 232 -12.87 0.88 -0.29
CA ALA A 232 -13.44 -0.45 -0.18
C ALA A 232 -14.92 -0.48 -0.62
N ALA A 233 -15.72 0.51 -0.18
CA ALA A 233 -17.12 0.66 -0.59
C ALA A 233 -17.28 0.87 -2.10
N MET A 234 -16.42 1.68 -2.71
CA MET A 234 -16.38 1.83 -4.17
C MET A 234 -16.05 0.51 -4.87
N GLY A 235 -15.15 -0.31 -4.32
CA GLY A 235 -14.85 -1.64 -4.83
C GLY A 235 -16.06 -2.59 -4.81
N ILE A 236 -16.90 -2.49 -3.79
CA ILE A 236 -18.15 -3.25 -3.70
C ILE A 236 -19.13 -2.80 -4.80
N LEU A 237 -19.34 -1.48 -4.95
CA LEU A 237 -20.22 -0.93 -5.98
C LEU A 237 -19.76 -1.29 -7.40
N GLU A 238 -18.46 -1.30 -7.63
CA GLU A 238 -17.87 -1.69 -8.92
C GLU A 238 -18.09 -3.19 -9.22
N LYS A 239 -17.82 -4.05 -8.24
CA LYS A 239 -18.09 -5.51 -8.37
C LYS A 239 -19.57 -5.81 -8.60
N ALA A 240 -20.45 -5.00 -8.01
CA ALA A 240 -21.89 -5.09 -8.23
C ALA A 240 -22.35 -4.50 -9.58
N GLY A 241 -21.44 -3.94 -10.39
CA GLY A 241 -21.75 -3.31 -11.67
C GLY A 241 -22.52 -1.98 -11.56
N MET A 242 -22.59 -1.39 -10.37
CA MET A 242 -23.33 -0.14 -10.13
C MET A 242 -22.53 1.09 -10.53
N ILE A 243 -21.20 1.00 -10.52
CA ILE A 243 -20.26 2.02 -11.00
C ILE A 243 -19.14 1.34 -11.80
N ALA A 244 -18.49 2.13 -12.65
CA ALA A 244 -17.22 1.76 -13.26
C ALA A 244 -16.17 2.82 -12.86
N ARG A 245 -15.01 2.38 -12.35
CA ARG A 245 -13.90 3.28 -12.04
C ARG A 245 -12.98 3.41 -13.24
N GLY A 246 -12.86 4.62 -13.77
CA GLY A 246 -11.80 4.96 -14.68
C GLY A 246 -10.57 5.35 -13.86
N TYR A 247 -9.53 4.52 -13.87
CA TYR A 247 -8.24 4.98 -13.40
C TYR A 247 -7.65 5.84 -14.50
N ARG A 248 -7.53 7.17 -14.30
CA ARG A 248 -6.55 7.91 -15.08
C ARG A 248 -5.19 7.29 -14.77
N GLN A 249 -4.65 6.53 -15.72
CA GLN A 249 -3.25 6.16 -15.68
C GLN A 249 -2.45 7.47 -15.66
N SER A 250 -1.69 7.65 -14.58
CA SER A 250 -0.85 8.80 -14.28
C SER A 250 -1.61 10.08 -13.87
N SER A 251 -0.95 10.82 -13.04
CA SER A 251 -1.17 12.19 -12.58
C SER A 251 -1.22 13.24 -13.71
N ARG A 252 -2.01 13.00 -14.76
CA ARG A 252 -2.28 14.01 -15.80
C ARG A 252 -3.31 14.98 -15.27
N GLY A 253 -2.89 16.22 -15.02
CA GLY A 253 -3.75 17.34 -14.78
C GLY A 253 -4.00 18.11 -16.06
N VAL A 254 -5.18 18.75 -16.15
CA VAL A 254 -5.40 19.78 -17.17
C VAL A 254 -4.78 21.06 -16.65
N MET A 255 -3.87 21.65 -17.40
CA MET A 255 -3.23 22.91 -17.08
C MET A 255 -3.49 23.90 -18.22
N GLN A 256 -3.90 25.10 -17.86
CA GLN A 256 -4.06 26.24 -18.76
C GLN A 256 -3.57 27.48 -18.07
N PHE A 257 -2.78 28.31 -18.73
CA PHE A 257 -2.44 29.64 -18.25
C PHE A 257 -3.49 30.63 -18.72
N THR A 258 -4.14 31.29 -17.77
CA THR A 258 -5.21 32.28 -18.02
C THR A 258 -4.68 33.70 -18.14
N GLY A 259 -3.43 33.96 -17.68
CA GLY A 259 -2.78 35.26 -17.75
C GLY A 259 -2.02 35.53 -19.06
N ASP A 260 -1.50 36.77 -19.24
CA ASP A 260 -0.66 37.09 -20.36
C ASP A 260 0.72 36.42 -20.23
N LEU A 261 1.13 35.66 -21.26
CA LEU A 261 2.42 34.99 -21.29
C LEU A 261 3.62 35.93 -21.24
N GLU A 262 3.47 37.19 -21.71
CA GLU A 262 4.52 38.20 -21.61
C GLU A 262 4.64 38.75 -20.18
N GLU A 263 3.53 38.97 -19.46
CA GLU A 263 3.56 39.31 -18.03
C GLU A 263 4.19 38.19 -17.21
N LEU A 264 3.88 36.93 -17.50
CA LEU A 264 4.50 35.75 -16.83
C LEU A 264 6.01 35.66 -17.08
N ARG A 265 6.48 36.08 -18.26
CA ARG A 265 7.91 36.20 -18.56
C ARG A 265 8.59 37.34 -17.79
N LEU A 266 7.90 38.45 -17.58
CA LEU A 266 8.40 39.61 -16.84
C LEU A 266 8.46 39.34 -15.32
N LEU A 267 7.46 38.68 -14.74
CA LEU A 267 7.46 38.26 -13.34
C LEU A 267 8.66 37.39 -13.02
N ASN A 268 9.16 36.64 -13.99
CA ASN A 268 10.31 35.77 -13.84
C ASN A 268 11.66 36.49 -13.73
N GLN A 269 11.74 37.73 -14.17
CA GLN A 269 12.96 38.57 -14.06
C GLN A 269 13.09 39.21 -12.66
N LEU A 270 12.00 39.28 -11.90
CA LEU A 270 11.94 39.98 -10.62
C LEU A 270 12.13 39.12 -9.38
N GLU A 271 11.87 37.80 -9.46
CA GLU A 271 11.99 36.90 -8.30
C GLU A 271 12.69 35.58 -8.62
N ASN A 272 13.79 35.28 -7.92
CA ASN A 272 14.52 34.01 -8.07
C ASN A 272 13.94 32.89 -7.19
N THR A 273 12.62 32.67 -7.27
CA THR A 273 11.90 31.62 -6.52
C THR A 273 11.78 30.33 -7.32
N GLN A 274 11.53 29.19 -6.65
CA GLN A 274 11.22 27.93 -7.34
C GLN A 274 10.02 28.05 -8.28
N ARG A 275 9.03 28.86 -7.87
CA ARG A 275 7.81 29.14 -8.61
C ARG A 275 8.12 29.89 -9.92
N SER A 276 8.88 30.98 -9.86
CA SER A 276 9.25 31.74 -11.03
C SER A 276 10.08 30.93 -12.03
N ARG A 277 11.01 30.10 -11.53
CA ARG A 277 11.80 29.16 -12.36
C ARG A 277 10.93 28.10 -13.03
N PHE A 278 9.94 27.54 -12.31
CA PHE A 278 8.98 26.60 -12.88
C PHE A 278 8.19 27.23 -14.03
N VAL A 279 7.51 28.37 -13.77
CA VAL A 279 6.71 29.09 -14.77
C VAL A 279 7.55 29.44 -16.01
N SER A 280 8.74 29.99 -15.81
CA SER A 280 9.64 30.35 -16.92
C SER A 280 9.98 29.17 -17.82
N ARG A 281 10.41 28.07 -17.23
CA ARG A 281 10.82 26.90 -17.99
C ARG A 281 9.66 26.24 -18.72
N VAL A 282 8.50 26.15 -18.06
CA VAL A 282 7.27 25.61 -18.65
C VAL A 282 6.76 26.50 -19.78
N VAL A 283 6.70 27.82 -19.57
CA VAL A 283 6.32 28.78 -20.63
C VAL A 283 7.33 28.78 -21.78
N LYS A 284 8.62 28.68 -21.49
CA LYS A 284 9.66 28.57 -22.55
C LYS A 284 9.52 27.31 -23.38
N HIS A 285 9.12 26.20 -22.77
CA HIS A 285 9.04 24.89 -23.41
C HIS A 285 7.75 24.75 -24.25
N TYR A 286 6.59 25.07 -23.65
CA TYR A 286 5.29 24.84 -24.27
C TYR A 286 4.73 26.08 -25.02
N GLY A 287 5.19 27.27 -24.69
CA GLY A 287 4.82 28.53 -25.40
C GLY A 287 3.32 28.77 -25.47
N ALA A 288 2.83 29.09 -26.68
CA ALA A 288 1.43 29.37 -26.94
C ALA A 288 0.46 28.20 -26.69
N GLN A 289 0.95 26.95 -26.62
CA GLN A 289 0.13 25.79 -26.33
C GLN A 289 -0.52 25.86 -24.94
N LEU A 290 0.09 26.59 -24.00
CA LEU A 290 -0.44 26.78 -22.65
C LEU A 290 -1.70 27.66 -22.58
N ARG A 291 -2.04 28.37 -23.67
CA ARG A 291 -3.28 29.18 -23.76
C ARG A 291 -4.54 28.32 -23.93
N GLN A 292 -4.37 27.05 -24.32
CA GLN A 292 -5.46 26.08 -24.43
C GLN A 292 -5.31 25.03 -23.33
N PRO A 293 -6.42 24.44 -22.82
CA PRO A 293 -6.35 23.37 -21.86
C PRO A 293 -5.54 22.19 -22.41
N GLY A 294 -4.42 21.86 -21.78
CA GLY A 294 -3.54 20.76 -22.15
C GLY A 294 -3.42 19.72 -21.02
N ASN A 295 -3.32 18.44 -21.39
CA ASN A 295 -3.11 17.36 -20.43
C ASN A 295 -1.61 17.15 -20.21
N TYR A 296 -1.14 17.42 -18.99
CA TYR A 296 0.26 17.26 -18.59
C TYR A 296 0.37 16.35 -17.37
N THR A 297 1.45 15.56 -17.30
CA THR A 297 1.79 14.83 -16.08
C THR A 297 2.66 15.67 -15.17
N VAL A 298 2.63 15.39 -13.87
CA VAL A 298 3.53 16.05 -12.90
C VAL A 298 4.99 15.73 -13.25
N GLU A 299 5.28 14.53 -13.73
CA GLU A 299 6.60 14.08 -14.14
C GLU A 299 7.11 14.82 -15.39
N GLU A 300 6.26 15.02 -16.40
CA GLU A 300 6.60 15.84 -17.57
C GLU A 300 6.93 17.27 -17.18
N LEU A 301 6.08 17.89 -16.35
CA LEU A 301 6.31 19.25 -15.87
C LEU A 301 7.53 19.35 -14.96
N ALA A 302 7.80 18.34 -14.14
CA ALA A 302 8.98 18.26 -13.28
C ALA A 302 10.27 18.21 -14.12
N ASN A 303 10.29 17.38 -15.16
CA ASN A 303 11.44 17.26 -16.08
C ASN A 303 11.70 18.58 -16.81
N VAL A 304 10.65 19.21 -17.35
CA VAL A 304 10.77 20.52 -18.03
C VAL A 304 11.26 21.60 -17.07
N ALA A 305 10.72 21.63 -15.85
CA ALA A 305 11.08 22.62 -14.84
C ALA A 305 12.42 22.33 -14.15
N GLY A 306 12.98 21.11 -14.29
CA GLY A 306 14.18 20.67 -13.56
C GLY A 306 13.95 20.64 -12.06
N LEU A 307 12.77 20.16 -11.64
CA LEU A 307 12.34 19.97 -10.25
C LEU A 307 12.03 18.48 -10.04
N ASN A 308 11.92 18.05 -8.78
CA ASN A 308 11.37 16.74 -8.50
C ASN A 308 9.82 16.80 -8.49
N PRO A 309 9.11 15.64 -8.63
CA PRO A 309 7.64 15.61 -8.69
C PRO A 309 6.95 16.24 -7.48
N GLU A 310 7.51 16.09 -6.28
CA GLU A 310 6.94 16.66 -5.06
C GLU A 310 7.04 18.19 -5.01
N GLN A 311 8.19 18.73 -5.41
CA GLN A 311 8.39 20.18 -5.55
C GLN A 311 7.45 20.74 -6.62
N THR A 312 7.27 20.04 -7.73
CA THR A 312 6.36 20.42 -8.80
C THR A 312 4.91 20.47 -8.32
N ARG A 313 4.44 19.48 -7.57
CA ARG A 313 3.10 19.50 -6.95
C ARG A 313 2.89 20.68 -6.02
N ARG A 314 3.88 21.00 -5.18
CA ARG A 314 3.81 22.18 -4.29
C ARG A 314 3.68 23.49 -5.07
N VAL A 315 4.45 23.63 -6.16
CA VAL A 315 4.39 24.82 -7.02
C VAL A 315 3.04 24.91 -7.75
N LEU A 316 2.53 23.79 -8.30
CA LEU A 316 1.22 23.76 -8.96
C LEU A 316 0.08 24.12 -8.02
N ASN A 317 0.09 23.56 -6.78
CA ASN A 317 -0.91 23.87 -5.77
C ASN A 317 -0.86 25.37 -5.36
N ALA A 318 0.32 25.94 -5.25
CA ALA A 318 0.49 27.36 -4.95
C ALA A 318 0.01 28.27 -6.10
N LEU A 319 0.21 27.87 -7.35
CA LEU A 319 -0.29 28.58 -8.52
C LEU A 319 -1.82 28.49 -8.67
N ASN A 320 -2.41 27.34 -8.31
CA ASN A 320 -3.86 27.14 -8.38
C ASN A 320 -4.65 27.87 -7.27
N GLY A 321 -4.00 28.23 -6.17
CA GLY A 321 -4.63 28.98 -5.06
C GLY A 321 -4.54 30.51 -5.17
N GLU A 322 -3.90 31.04 -6.20
CA GLU A 322 -3.71 32.47 -6.41
C GLU A 322 -4.46 33.02 -7.65
N CYS A 323 -5.32 32.20 -8.28
CA CYS A 323 -6.17 32.60 -9.41
C CYS A 323 -7.63 32.78 -9.02
#